data_303b6f5d852f4db6513edba680e42859
#
_entry.id   303b6f5d852f4db6513edba680e42859
#
_cell.length_a   1.000
_cell.length_b   1.000
_cell.length_c   1.000
_cell.angle_alpha   90.00
_cell.angle_beta   90.00
_cell.angle_gamma   90.00
#
_symmetry.space_group_name_H-M   'P 1'
#
loop_
_entity.id
_entity.type
_entity.pdbx_description
1 polymer ?
#
loop_
_entity_poly.entity_id
_entity_poly.type
_entity_poly.pdbx_seq_one_letter_code
_entity_poly.pdbx_strand_id
1 'polypeptide(L)'
;VSEMKRTVELSHCYSINLIDYSKLMLQMFYTPVSIKIEDLKICYTGMNDGAVRVSIWTSGEAAIQYSEGIPRFNLLANAQLSAVRSVWSPSPSQSFGSTIPPGWYAVGVDAVGSSGRAMVAAYQPPSLMSPASDYPSPSQEISLSSGQELPDHFYPSVGNNASQLIWVEFIASTI
;
A
#
# COMPACT_ATOMS: atom_id res chain seq x y z
N VAL A 1 -16.02 -5.79 16.09
CA VAL A 1 -16.50 -4.71 15.21
C VAL A 1 -15.66 -4.68 13.95
N SER A 2 -16.32 -4.60 12.82
CA SER A 2 -15.65 -4.49 11.52
C SER A 2 -15.90 -3.10 10.94
N GLU A 3 -14.88 -2.54 10.32
CA GLU A 3 -14.94 -1.22 9.71
C GLU A 3 -14.34 -1.28 8.30
N MET A 4 -15.05 -0.71 7.33
CA MET A 4 -14.53 -0.56 5.98
C MET A 4 -13.55 0.62 5.95
N LYS A 5 -12.37 0.38 5.38
CA LYS A 5 -11.35 1.39 5.09
C LYS A 5 -11.20 1.52 3.58
N ARG A 6 -11.10 2.77 3.13
CA ARG A 6 -10.91 3.08 1.71
C ARG A 6 -10.11 4.36 1.60
N THR A 7 -9.15 4.39 0.69
CA THR A 7 -8.35 5.60 0.48
C THR A 7 -9.17 6.73 -0.12
N VAL A 8 -9.92 6.44 -1.18
CA VAL A 8 -10.84 7.37 -1.85
C VAL A 8 -11.93 6.55 -2.56
N GLU A 9 -12.99 7.21 -3.03
CA GLU A 9 -13.97 6.56 -3.90
C GLU A 9 -13.33 6.17 -5.22
N LEU A 10 -13.61 4.96 -5.71
CA LEU A 10 -13.01 4.47 -6.96
C LEU A 10 -13.34 5.35 -8.15
N SER A 11 -14.53 5.96 -8.17
CA SER A 11 -14.95 6.88 -9.22
C SER A 11 -14.09 8.13 -9.34
N HIS A 12 -13.31 8.48 -8.31
CA HIS A 12 -12.40 9.63 -8.32
C HIS A 12 -10.98 9.27 -8.74
N CYS A 13 -10.74 8.01 -9.06
CA CYS A 13 -9.41 7.53 -9.42
C CYS A 13 -9.16 7.64 -10.92
N TYR A 14 -7.91 7.80 -11.26
CA TYR A 14 -7.39 7.65 -12.61
C TYR A 14 -6.22 6.68 -12.59
N SER A 15 -5.85 6.14 -13.76
CA SER A 15 -4.73 5.20 -13.80
C SER A 15 -3.40 5.91 -13.60
N ILE A 16 -2.54 5.31 -12.79
CA ILE A 16 -1.13 5.68 -12.78
C ILE A 16 -0.36 4.77 -13.74
N ASN A 17 0.62 5.38 -14.40
CA ASN A 17 1.46 4.65 -15.31
C ASN A 17 2.48 3.84 -14.55
N LEU A 18 2.32 2.78 -14.04
CA LEU A 18 3.40 1.93 -13.61
C LEU A 18 3.63 1.77 -12.14
N ILE A 19 3.14 0.68 -11.72
CA ILE A 19 3.90 -0.15 -10.80
C ILE A 19 4.64 -1.17 -11.64
N ASP A 20 5.94 -1.15 -11.62
CA ASP A 20 6.77 -2.19 -12.18
C ASP A 20 7.52 -2.93 -11.07
N TYR A 21 8.28 -3.94 -11.45
CA TYR A 21 9.06 -4.75 -10.49
C TYR A 21 10.11 -3.94 -9.70
N SER A 22 10.33 -2.70 -10.05
CA SER A 22 11.32 -1.81 -9.40
C SER A 22 10.70 -0.81 -8.42
N LYS A 23 9.38 -0.78 -8.29
CA LYS A 23 8.67 0.21 -7.48
C LYS A 23 7.67 -0.44 -6.53
N LEU A 24 7.75 -0.06 -5.28
CA LEU A 24 6.78 -0.41 -4.24
C LEU A 24 6.03 0.85 -3.83
N MET A 25 4.73 0.87 -4.06
CA MET A 25 3.86 1.94 -3.59
C MET A 25 3.23 1.53 -2.27
N LEU A 26 3.27 2.43 -1.31
CA LEU A 26 2.81 2.19 0.05
C LEU A 26 1.81 3.25 0.47
N GLN A 27 0.74 2.81 1.09
CA GLN A 27 -0.23 3.69 1.74
C GLN A 27 -0.26 3.38 3.23
N MET A 28 0.00 4.39 4.06
CA MET A 28 0.03 4.25 5.51
C MET A 28 -1.32 4.56 6.14
N PHE A 29 -1.63 3.81 7.19
CA PHE A 29 -2.82 3.95 8.02
C PHE A 29 -2.44 3.87 9.49
N TYR A 30 -3.34 4.30 10.35
CA TYR A 30 -3.19 4.18 11.78
C TYR A 30 -4.36 3.42 12.39
N THR A 31 -4.06 2.55 13.37
CA THR A 31 -5.08 1.89 14.16
C THR A 31 -4.77 2.02 15.66
N PRO A 32 -5.75 2.44 16.48
CA PRO A 32 -5.59 2.48 17.93
C PRO A 32 -5.76 1.12 18.61
N VAL A 33 -6.23 0.11 17.88
CA VAL A 33 -6.54 -1.22 18.41
C VAL A 33 -5.94 -2.30 17.51
N SER A 34 -5.78 -3.51 18.03
CA SER A 34 -5.38 -4.65 17.21
C SER A 34 -6.47 -5.01 16.20
N ILE A 35 -6.07 -5.21 14.96
CA ILE A 35 -6.98 -5.52 13.86
C ILE A 35 -6.47 -6.68 13.02
N LYS A 36 -7.38 -7.24 12.22
CA LYS A 36 -7.08 -8.07 11.05
C LYS A 36 -7.55 -7.35 9.80
N ILE A 37 -6.80 -7.48 8.72
CA ILE A 37 -7.22 -7.00 7.39
C ILE A 37 -7.91 -8.14 6.66
N GLU A 38 -9.16 -7.89 6.29
CA GLU A 38 -10.00 -8.81 5.53
C GLU A 38 -10.53 -8.13 4.27
N ASP A 39 -10.80 -8.92 3.25
CA ASP A 39 -11.38 -8.45 1.99
C ASP A 39 -10.63 -7.28 1.33
N LEU A 40 -9.31 -7.28 1.47
CA LEU A 40 -8.48 -6.25 0.84
C LEU A 40 -8.56 -6.36 -0.68
N LYS A 41 -8.82 -5.24 -1.33
CA LYS A 41 -8.91 -5.12 -2.78
C LYS A 41 -8.10 -3.94 -3.27
N ILE A 42 -7.50 -4.11 -4.44
CA ILE A 42 -6.91 -3.04 -5.23
C ILE A 42 -7.56 -3.07 -6.61
N CYS A 43 -7.49 -1.97 -7.34
CA CYS A 43 -7.99 -1.92 -8.72
C CYS A 43 -6.81 -1.76 -9.65
N TYR A 44 -6.65 -2.70 -10.59
CA TYR A 44 -5.50 -2.70 -11.51
C TYR A 44 -5.83 -3.32 -12.86
N THR A 45 -4.99 -3.00 -13.83
CA THR A 45 -4.92 -3.72 -15.10
C THR A 45 -3.48 -4.12 -15.37
N GLY A 46 -3.27 -5.37 -15.76
CA GLY A 46 -1.94 -5.87 -16.11
C GLY A 46 -1.56 -5.48 -17.54
N MET A 47 -0.29 -5.19 -17.72
CA MET A 47 0.26 -4.88 -19.05
C MET A 47 1.09 -6.03 -19.62
N ASN A 48 1.62 -6.90 -18.78
CA ASN A 48 2.48 -8.03 -19.15
C ASN A 48 2.13 -9.26 -18.30
N ASP A 49 2.84 -10.36 -18.50
CA ASP A 49 2.66 -11.64 -17.79
C ASP A 49 3.09 -11.59 -16.31
N GLY A 50 3.17 -10.43 -15.72
CA GLY A 50 3.50 -10.26 -14.30
C GLY A 50 2.29 -10.41 -13.39
N ALA A 51 2.56 -10.72 -12.13
CA ALA A 51 1.57 -10.66 -11.06
C ALA A 51 1.69 -9.35 -10.29
N VAL A 52 0.59 -8.92 -9.69
CA VAL A 52 0.60 -7.83 -8.72
C VAL A 52 0.73 -8.43 -7.33
N ARG A 53 1.61 -7.88 -6.52
CA ARG A 53 1.81 -8.32 -5.15
C ARG A 53 1.29 -7.26 -4.18
N VAL A 54 0.53 -7.70 -3.19
CA VAL A 54 0.05 -6.87 -2.08
C VAL A 54 0.82 -7.27 -0.82
N SER A 55 1.25 -6.29 -0.05
CA SER A 55 2.02 -6.52 1.17
C SER A 55 1.47 -5.69 2.33
N ILE A 56 1.60 -6.22 3.53
CA ILE A 56 1.19 -5.57 4.77
C ILE A 56 2.43 -5.34 5.62
N TRP A 57 2.54 -4.13 6.13
CA TRP A 57 3.67 -3.68 6.94
C TRP A 57 3.15 -3.09 8.23
N THR A 58 3.89 -3.27 9.32
CA THR A 58 3.51 -2.74 10.64
C THR A 58 4.71 -2.13 11.35
N SER A 59 4.47 -1.03 12.04
CA SER A 59 5.50 -0.43 12.89
C SER A 59 5.74 -1.23 14.17
N GLY A 60 4.80 -2.08 14.58
CA GLY A 60 4.91 -2.90 15.79
C GLY A 60 4.88 -2.11 17.09
N GLU A 61 4.71 -0.80 17.02
CA GLU A 61 4.74 0.09 18.18
C GLU A 61 3.48 0.95 18.22
N ALA A 62 2.88 1.02 19.39
CA ALA A 62 1.74 1.88 19.62
C ALA A 62 2.19 3.34 19.60
N ALA A 63 1.51 4.15 18.79
CA ALA A 63 1.50 5.60 18.88
C ALA A 63 2.86 6.32 18.76
N ILE A 64 3.77 5.87 17.92
CA ILE A 64 4.88 6.73 17.54
C ILE A 64 4.33 7.87 16.70
N GLN A 65 4.37 9.08 17.25
CA GLN A 65 4.15 10.27 16.47
C GLN A 65 5.42 10.59 15.68
N TYR A 66 5.28 11.08 14.48
CA TYR A 66 6.45 11.49 13.68
C TYR A 66 7.34 12.51 14.40
N SER A 67 6.78 13.28 15.36
CA SER A 67 7.54 14.20 16.20
C SER A 67 8.55 13.53 17.13
N GLU A 68 8.37 12.24 17.41
CA GLU A 68 9.27 11.47 18.27
C GLU A 68 10.27 10.62 17.48
N GLY A 69 10.12 10.58 16.16
CA GLY A 69 10.97 9.83 15.25
C GLY A 69 10.15 9.16 14.15
N ILE A 70 10.82 8.79 13.07
CA ILE A 70 10.18 8.10 11.95
C ILE A 70 10.05 6.62 12.30
N PRO A 71 8.84 6.03 12.30
CA PRO A 71 8.67 4.63 12.66
C PRO A 71 9.29 3.71 11.61
N ARG A 72 9.84 2.59 12.08
CA ARG A 72 10.27 1.50 11.22
C ARG A 72 9.08 0.61 10.91
N PHE A 73 8.83 0.37 9.63
CA PHE A 73 7.82 -0.57 9.17
C PHE A 73 8.47 -1.90 8.81
N ASN A 74 7.96 -2.97 9.39
CA ASN A 74 8.44 -4.33 9.13
C ASN A 74 7.42 -5.09 8.30
N LEU A 75 7.90 -5.89 7.34
CA LEU A 75 7.04 -6.73 6.53
C LEU A 75 6.36 -7.78 7.41
N LEU A 76 5.03 -7.80 7.36
CA LEU A 76 4.23 -8.75 8.12
C LEU A 76 3.73 -9.90 7.25
N ALA A 77 3.19 -9.58 6.07
CA ALA A 77 2.62 -10.57 5.17
C ALA A 77 2.58 -10.04 3.74
N ASN A 78 2.52 -10.93 2.77
CA ASN A 78 2.29 -10.56 1.38
C ASN A 78 1.54 -11.67 0.64
N ALA A 79 0.92 -11.32 -0.48
CA ALA A 79 0.24 -12.25 -1.36
C ALA A 79 0.32 -11.76 -2.80
N GLN A 80 0.44 -12.70 -3.73
CA GLN A 80 0.37 -12.40 -5.16
C GLN A 80 -1.07 -12.54 -5.64
N LEU A 81 -1.54 -11.51 -6.33
CA LEU A 81 -2.82 -11.54 -7.00
C LEU A 81 -2.56 -12.01 -8.43
N SER A 82 -3.09 -13.16 -8.75
CA SER A 82 -2.79 -13.81 -10.02
C SER A 82 -3.37 -13.05 -11.21
N ALA A 83 -2.60 -13.06 -12.26
CA ALA A 83 -2.97 -12.87 -13.63
C ALA A 83 -3.16 -11.43 -14.12
N VAL A 84 -2.71 -11.28 -15.32
CA VAL A 84 -2.98 -10.16 -16.21
C VAL A 84 -4.48 -9.90 -16.27
N ARG A 85 -4.89 -8.70 -15.88
CA ARG A 85 -6.26 -8.23 -16.04
C ARG A 85 -6.32 -7.33 -17.26
N SER A 86 -7.25 -7.59 -18.15
CA SER A 86 -7.42 -6.81 -19.37
C SER A 86 -8.32 -5.61 -19.19
N VAL A 87 -8.99 -5.51 -18.06
CA VAL A 87 -9.94 -4.42 -17.75
C VAL A 87 -9.70 -3.89 -16.34
N TRP A 88 -10.02 -2.62 -16.16
CA TRP A 88 -10.04 -1.99 -14.86
C TRP A 88 -11.15 -2.57 -14.00
N SER A 89 -10.78 -3.26 -12.94
CA SER A 89 -11.75 -3.75 -11.97
C SER A 89 -11.05 -4.03 -10.64
N PRO A 90 -11.79 -3.97 -9.52
CA PRO A 90 -11.25 -4.42 -8.26
C PRO A 90 -10.80 -5.87 -8.32
N SER A 91 -9.69 -6.17 -7.68
CA SER A 91 -9.17 -7.54 -7.57
C SER A 91 -10.14 -8.43 -6.76
N PRO A 92 -10.00 -9.75 -6.87
CA PRO A 92 -10.58 -10.63 -5.86
C PRO A 92 -10.12 -10.25 -4.46
N SER A 93 -10.98 -10.50 -3.48
CA SER A 93 -10.65 -10.20 -2.08
C SER A 93 -9.49 -11.04 -1.59
N GLN A 94 -8.61 -10.41 -0.81
CA GLN A 94 -7.48 -11.06 -0.15
C GLN A 94 -7.57 -10.83 1.35
N SER A 95 -7.55 -11.92 2.12
CA SER A 95 -7.52 -11.85 3.58
C SER A 95 -6.11 -12.17 4.08
N PHE A 96 -5.67 -11.42 5.10
CA PHE A 96 -4.41 -11.64 5.77
C PHE A 96 -4.67 -12.15 7.19
N GLY A 97 -4.24 -13.37 7.48
CA GLY A 97 -4.48 -14.02 8.78
C GLY A 97 -3.72 -13.43 9.96
N SER A 98 -2.79 -12.52 9.69
CA SER A 98 -1.94 -11.93 10.72
C SER A 98 -2.65 -10.80 11.45
N THR A 99 -2.38 -10.70 12.77
CA THR A 99 -2.83 -9.58 13.59
C THR A 99 -1.91 -8.39 13.40
N ILE A 100 -2.50 -7.23 13.16
CA ILE A 100 -1.80 -5.95 13.14
C ILE A 100 -1.96 -5.33 14.54
N PRO A 101 -0.86 -5.08 15.26
CA PRO A 101 -0.92 -4.43 16.56
C PRO A 101 -1.33 -2.96 16.46
N PRO A 102 -1.72 -2.32 17.57
CA PRO A 102 -1.96 -0.88 17.56
C PRO A 102 -0.75 -0.11 17.04
N GLY A 103 -1.01 0.93 16.30
CA GLY A 103 0.04 1.79 15.73
C GLY A 103 -0.12 1.99 14.23
N TRP A 104 0.96 2.41 13.58
CA TRP A 104 1.01 2.59 12.14
C TRP A 104 1.17 1.26 11.42
N TYR A 105 0.48 1.14 10.30
CA TYR A 105 0.64 0.03 9.36
C TYR A 105 0.53 0.56 7.93
N ALA A 106 0.97 -0.24 6.98
CA ALA A 106 0.92 0.15 5.59
C ALA A 106 0.46 -1.01 4.70
N VAL A 107 -0.20 -0.65 3.62
CA VAL A 107 -0.50 -1.55 2.51
C VAL A 107 0.41 -1.18 1.36
N GLY A 108 1.16 -2.14 0.86
CA GLY A 108 2.06 -1.97 -0.27
C GLY A 108 1.57 -2.72 -1.50
N VAL A 109 1.89 -2.17 -2.67
CA VAL A 109 1.56 -2.78 -3.97
C VAL A 109 2.76 -2.66 -4.88
N ASP A 110 3.18 -3.77 -5.46
CA ASP A 110 4.22 -3.81 -6.49
C ASP A 110 3.90 -4.86 -7.56
N ALA A 111 4.64 -4.85 -8.63
CA ALA A 111 4.54 -5.86 -9.69
C ALA A 111 5.68 -6.86 -9.59
N VAL A 112 5.39 -8.12 -9.80
CA VAL A 112 6.34 -9.23 -9.67
C VAL A 112 6.70 -9.76 -11.04
N GLY A 113 7.99 -10.09 -11.22
CA GLY A 113 8.52 -10.64 -12.46
C GLY A 113 9.50 -9.68 -13.13
N SER A 114 10.44 -10.22 -13.88
CA SER A 114 11.54 -9.43 -14.48
C SER A 114 11.08 -8.37 -15.49
N SER A 115 9.85 -8.45 -15.97
CA SER A 115 9.23 -7.47 -16.86
C SER A 115 7.82 -7.11 -16.40
N GLY A 116 7.47 -7.46 -15.17
CA GLY A 116 6.14 -7.23 -14.62
C GLY A 116 5.79 -5.76 -14.55
N ARG A 117 4.64 -5.41 -15.10
CA ARG A 117 4.08 -4.06 -15.08
C ARG A 117 2.58 -4.12 -14.86
N ALA A 118 2.07 -3.17 -14.10
CA ALA A 118 0.65 -3.00 -13.91
C ALA A 118 0.32 -1.53 -13.78
N MET A 119 -0.90 -1.17 -14.16
CA MET A 119 -1.46 0.13 -13.84
C MET A 119 -2.43 -0.04 -12.68
N VAL A 120 -2.29 0.79 -11.66
CA VAL A 120 -3.10 0.73 -10.46
C VAL A 120 -3.95 2.00 -10.38
N ALA A 121 -5.19 1.86 -9.96
CA ALA A 121 -6.06 3.00 -9.74
C ALA A 121 -5.50 3.87 -8.61
N ALA A 122 -5.43 5.16 -8.86
CA ALA A 122 -4.85 6.10 -7.94
C ALA A 122 -5.55 7.45 -8.00
N TYR A 123 -5.33 8.24 -6.97
CA TYR A 123 -5.86 9.58 -6.82
C TYR A 123 -4.74 10.55 -6.46
N GLN A 124 -4.75 11.72 -7.06
CA GLN A 124 -3.85 12.80 -6.69
C GLN A 124 -4.56 13.74 -5.73
N PRO A 125 -4.11 13.86 -4.48
CA PRO A 125 -4.70 14.81 -3.55
C PRO A 125 -4.49 16.25 -4.02
N PRO A 126 -5.40 17.17 -3.66
CA PRO A 126 -5.21 18.58 -3.98
C PRO A 126 -3.88 19.11 -3.44
N SER A 127 -3.22 19.96 -4.21
CA SER A 127 -1.91 20.53 -3.83
C SER A 127 -1.93 21.35 -2.53
N LEU A 128 -3.10 21.86 -2.15
CA LEU A 128 -3.31 22.57 -0.88
C LEU A 128 -3.15 21.66 0.35
N MET A 129 -3.19 20.35 0.15
CA MET A 129 -3.07 19.35 1.21
C MET A 129 -1.65 18.79 1.30
N SER A 130 -0.68 19.47 0.75
CA SER A 130 0.73 19.06 0.86
C SER A 130 1.13 18.98 2.33
N PRO A 131 1.71 17.85 2.77
CA PRO A 131 2.21 17.74 4.14
C PRO A 131 3.35 18.74 4.37
N ALA A 132 3.55 19.11 5.63
CA ALA A 132 4.71 19.91 6.00
C ALA A 132 5.98 19.23 5.49
N SER A 133 6.92 20.04 4.98
CA SER A 133 8.13 19.56 4.29
C SER A 133 9.03 18.66 5.14
N ASP A 134 8.86 18.70 6.46
CA ASP A 134 9.72 17.95 7.40
C ASP A 134 9.20 16.55 7.73
N TYR A 135 8.00 16.20 7.27
CA TYR A 135 7.39 14.93 7.60
C TYR A 135 7.06 14.12 6.34
N PRO A 136 7.31 12.79 6.37
CA PRO A 136 6.91 11.92 5.27
C PRO A 136 5.39 11.94 5.05
N SER A 137 4.99 11.90 3.79
CA SER A 137 3.60 11.70 3.41
C SER A 137 3.13 10.28 3.79
N PRO A 138 1.84 10.08 4.10
CA PRO A 138 1.29 8.74 4.24
C PRO A 138 1.33 7.90 2.97
N SER A 139 1.59 8.50 1.82
CA SER A 139 1.85 7.79 0.56
C SER A 139 3.34 7.83 0.25
N GLN A 140 3.92 6.66 0.08
CA GLN A 140 5.35 6.48 -0.19
C GLN A 140 5.55 5.68 -1.46
N GLU A 141 6.62 5.98 -2.18
CA GLU A 141 7.10 5.18 -3.30
C GLU A 141 8.56 4.83 -3.07
N ILE A 142 8.84 3.54 -2.97
CA ILE A 142 10.18 3.03 -2.67
C ILE A 142 10.71 2.29 -3.89
N SER A 143 11.97 2.58 -4.25
CA SER A 143 12.66 1.85 -5.30
C SER A 143 13.10 0.49 -4.78
N LEU A 144 12.81 -0.56 -5.57
CA LEU A 144 13.26 -1.92 -5.32
C LEU A 144 14.40 -2.25 -6.29
N SER A 145 15.30 -3.10 -5.87
CA SER A 145 16.27 -3.70 -6.79
C SER A 145 15.53 -4.63 -7.76
N SER A 146 15.94 -4.65 -9.03
CA SER A 146 15.24 -5.40 -10.07
C SER A 146 15.14 -6.91 -9.77
N GLY A 147 13.97 -7.50 -10.01
CA GLY A 147 13.70 -8.91 -9.78
C GLY A 147 13.68 -9.35 -8.33
N GLN A 148 13.49 -8.42 -7.41
CA GLN A 148 13.76 -8.62 -6.01
C GLN A 148 12.57 -8.99 -5.17
N GLU A 149 12.87 -9.66 -4.08
CA GLU A 149 11.96 -9.82 -2.96
C GLU A 149 11.71 -8.48 -2.28
N LEU A 150 10.60 -8.39 -1.53
CA LEU A 150 10.33 -7.23 -0.70
C LEU A 150 11.40 -7.09 0.38
N PRO A 151 11.81 -5.87 0.73
CA PRO A 151 12.71 -5.66 1.85
C PRO A 151 12.04 -6.11 3.16
N ASP A 152 12.85 -6.48 4.16
CA ASP A 152 12.32 -6.87 5.47
C ASP A 152 11.68 -5.70 6.21
N HIS A 153 12.13 -4.49 5.93
CA HIS A 153 11.65 -3.26 6.56
C HIS A 153 11.89 -2.05 5.67
N PHE A 154 11.20 -0.96 6.01
CA PHE A 154 11.49 0.36 5.44
C PHE A 154 11.23 1.46 6.47
N TYR A 155 11.81 2.63 6.20
CA TYR A 155 11.51 3.86 6.91
C TYR A 155 10.86 4.84 5.93
N PRO A 156 9.69 5.43 6.28
CA PRO A 156 9.14 6.52 5.49
C PRO A 156 10.15 7.67 5.39
N SER A 157 10.19 8.30 4.23
CA SER A 157 11.12 9.40 3.97
C SER A 157 10.43 10.47 3.12
N VAL A 158 10.74 11.72 3.37
CA VAL A 158 10.26 12.84 2.56
C VAL A 158 10.70 12.69 1.10
N GLY A 159 11.89 12.15 0.88
CA GLY A 159 12.41 11.87 -0.46
C GLY A 159 11.63 10.78 -1.21
N ASN A 160 10.85 9.98 -0.53
CA ASN A 160 10.02 8.92 -1.10
C ASN A 160 8.53 9.26 -1.10
N ASN A 161 8.16 10.50 -0.81
CA ASN A 161 6.77 10.91 -0.87
C ASN A 161 6.21 10.68 -2.27
N ALA A 162 5.11 9.91 -2.36
CA ALA A 162 4.38 9.74 -3.58
C ALA A 162 3.41 10.90 -3.79
N SER A 163 3.28 11.35 -5.03
CA SER A 163 2.31 12.39 -5.39
C SER A 163 0.88 11.86 -5.51
N GLN A 164 0.71 10.55 -5.43
CA GLN A 164 -0.57 9.89 -5.66
C GLN A 164 -0.88 8.90 -4.54
N LEU A 165 -2.16 8.84 -4.18
CA LEU A 165 -2.69 7.81 -3.28
C LEU A 165 -3.19 6.63 -4.11
N ILE A 166 -2.74 5.43 -3.80
CA ILE A 166 -3.29 4.23 -4.44
C ILE A 166 -4.69 3.93 -3.88
N TRP A 167 -5.56 3.44 -4.73
CA TRP A 167 -6.86 2.98 -4.28
C TRP A 167 -6.72 1.63 -3.59
N VAL A 168 -7.12 1.59 -2.33
CA VAL A 168 -7.18 0.38 -1.51
C VAL A 168 -8.48 0.40 -0.73
N GLU A 169 -9.17 -0.73 -0.71
CA GLU A 169 -10.37 -0.93 0.10
C GLU A 169 -10.21 -2.23 0.89
N PHE A 170 -10.52 -2.20 2.16
CA PHE A 170 -10.48 -3.41 3.00
C PHE A 170 -11.40 -3.28 4.21
N ILE A 171 -11.69 -4.43 4.80
CA ILE A 171 -12.38 -4.49 6.09
C ILE A 171 -11.35 -4.75 7.16
N ALA A 172 -11.32 -3.86 8.17
CA ALA A 172 -10.52 -4.02 9.38
C ALA A 172 -11.42 -4.56 10.49
N SER A 173 -11.17 -5.78 10.92
CA SER A 173 -11.90 -6.40 12.01
C SER A 173 -11.12 -6.29 13.31
N THR A 174 -11.75 -5.77 14.35
CA THR A 174 -11.15 -5.70 15.69
C THR A 174 -11.06 -7.11 16.29
N ILE A 175 -9.96 -7.37 16.91
CA ILE A 175 -9.70 -8.65 17.57
C ILE A 175 -10.02 -8.55 19.05
#